data_91940359ce37300f2d0c776ea4a5f885
#
_entry.id   91940359ce37300f2d0c776ea4a5f885
#
_cell.length_a   1.000
_cell.length_b   1.000
_cell.length_c   1.000
_cell.angle_alpha   90.00
_cell.angle_beta   90.00
_cell.angle_gamma   90.00
#
_symmetry.space_group_name_H-M   'P 1'
#
loop_
_entity.id
_entity.type
_entity.pdbx_description
1 polymer ?
#
loop_
_entity_poly.entity_id
_entity_poly.type
_entity_poly.pdbx_seq_one_letter_code
_entity_poly.pdbx_strand_id
1 'polypeptide(L)'
;MNNFLATRFPALGFPLYRRYWLASFASVGGSQLTILAQGWLVYQLTGSAWHLGLLGAAVAIPNILVTLIGGVIADRVDKRLIMMGTSLATSLLLTLLAVLDGLDSISLWQVLTIVASISLITGLDWPARVSIYALLVDREAFMNAAALNAVIWQSTRMAMPALGGLLIASSGTWLLFALGAVGYLVMFIVISGIRVHVPTSVAQSPFSQMIEGFRFIATSQVFAPLLIVTFAGMFFCNAYMQIMPVFASTLGGNEQAYGYLLAMGGFGSVVGTLVASGFQHHQRLGWIMFGCALATAVTTLFFGWVAAAGWLIPALTCTFLAATLSSIFMVTSMGVMQLTVPDHLRGRVMGIHAIGYSLGPLGGLFLGGLAEPFGPAIAVSLGCSAFILVIYAISVRHPVLINSGGHHVAPLERRA
;
A
#
# COMPACT_ATOMS: atom_id res chain seq x y z
N MET A 1 -15.97 8.69 30.90
CA MET A 1 -15.96 8.14 29.55
C MET A 1 -14.91 7.02 29.49
N ASN A 2 -15.10 5.83 29.76
CA ASN A 2 -15.91 5.09 30.60
C ASN A 2 -15.56 3.62 30.46
N ASN A 3 -15.77 2.85 31.39
CA ASN A 3 -15.42 1.45 31.51
C ASN A 3 -15.70 0.59 30.24
N PHE A 4 -16.70 0.98 29.42
CA PHE A 4 -17.03 0.25 28.18
C PHE A 4 -15.94 0.33 27.11
N LEU A 5 -15.35 1.51 26.87
CA LEU A 5 -14.25 1.66 25.89
C LEU A 5 -12.97 1.01 26.39
N ALA A 6 -12.66 1.12 27.68
CA ALA A 6 -11.47 0.54 28.27
C ALA A 6 -11.51 -1.01 28.30
N THR A 7 -12.70 -1.62 28.47
CA THR A 7 -12.85 -3.09 28.44
C THR A 7 -12.83 -3.64 27.03
N ARG A 8 -13.36 -2.92 26.03
CA ARG A 8 -13.44 -3.40 24.66
C ARG A 8 -12.23 -3.01 23.80
N PHE A 9 -11.57 -1.89 24.16
CA PHE A 9 -10.37 -1.37 23.51
C PHE A 9 -9.30 -1.00 24.54
N PRO A 10 -8.68 -1.98 25.17
CA PRO A 10 -7.74 -1.74 26.27
C PRO A 10 -6.58 -0.81 25.91
N ALA A 11 -6.11 -0.85 24.64
CA ALA A 11 -5.04 0.05 24.19
C ALA A 11 -5.44 1.54 24.23
N LEU A 12 -6.70 1.91 24.01
CA LEU A 12 -7.17 3.29 24.12
C LEU A 12 -7.27 3.79 25.57
N GLY A 13 -7.16 2.91 26.54
CA GLY A 13 -7.02 3.25 27.97
C GLY A 13 -5.70 3.94 28.30
N PHE A 14 -4.65 3.71 27.48
CA PHE A 14 -3.35 4.36 27.66
C PHE A 14 -3.36 5.78 27.06
N PRO A 15 -3.19 6.84 27.85
CA PRO A 15 -3.33 8.22 27.38
C PRO A 15 -2.35 8.60 26.27
N LEU A 16 -1.10 8.10 26.34
CA LEU A 16 -0.07 8.34 25.31
C LEU A 16 -0.42 7.63 24.02
N TYR A 17 -0.86 6.37 24.07
CA TYR A 17 -1.29 5.62 22.89
C TYR A 17 -2.51 6.28 22.24
N ARG A 18 -3.50 6.74 23.01
CA ARG A 18 -4.68 7.43 22.47
C ARG A 18 -4.32 8.71 21.71
N ARG A 19 -3.40 9.53 22.24
CA ARG A 19 -2.89 10.73 21.53
C ARG A 19 -2.18 10.33 20.24
N TYR A 20 -1.32 9.34 20.30
CA TYR A 20 -0.63 8.78 19.15
C TYR A 20 -1.61 8.25 18.09
N TRP A 21 -2.65 7.51 18.50
CA TRP A 21 -3.65 6.92 17.63
C TRP A 21 -4.45 7.98 16.88
N LEU A 22 -4.86 9.06 17.53
CA LEU A 22 -5.55 10.19 16.90
C LEU A 22 -4.64 10.93 15.92
N ALA A 23 -3.38 11.17 16.28
CA ALA A 23 -2.38 11.78 15.38
C ALA A 23 -2.07 10.87 14.17
N SER A 24 -2.03 9.53 14.38
CA SER A 24 -1.90 8.56 13.30
C SER A 24 -3.08 8.60 12.35
N PHE A 25 -4.31 8.71 12.86
CA PHE A 25 -5.50 8.88 12.03
C PHE A 25 -5.41 10.14 11.16
N ALA A 26 -4.99 11.27 11.72
CA ALA A 26 -4.80 12.52 10.98
C ALA A 26 -3.70 12.39 9.90
N SER A 27 -2.53 11.85 10.25
CA SER A 27 -1.40 11.73 9.31
C SER A 27 -1.65 10.69 8.20
N VAL A 28 -2.23 9.53 8.53
CA VAL A 28 -2.57 8.49 7.55
C VAL A 28 -3.74 8.94 6.67
N GLY A 29 -4.76 9.57 7.25
CA GLY A 29 -5.85 10.19 6.49
C GLY A 29 -5.33 11.26 5.53
N GLY A 30 -4.45 12.13 6.00
CA GLY A 30 -3.78 13.14 5.18
C GLY A 30 -2.96 12.52 4.04
N SER A 31 -2.27 11.40 4.28
CA SER A 31 -1.52 10.71 3.22
C SER A 31 -2.45 10.14 2.13
N GLN A 32 -3.62 9.61 2.48
CA GLN A 32 -4.61 9.14 1.49
C GLN A 32 -5.15 10.29 0.63
N LEU A 33 -5.41 11.45 1.24
CA LEU A 33 -5.81 12.66 0.51
C LEU A 33 -4.68 13.13 -0.42
N THR A 34 -3.44 13.11 0.02
CA THR A 34 -2.26 13.48 -0.78
C THR A 34 -2.09 12.55 -1.99
N ILE A 35 -2.25 11.23 -1.82
CA ILE A 35 -2.18 10.26 -2.92
C ILE A 35 -3.23 10.56 -3.99
N LEU A 36 -4.46 10.89 -3.60
CA LEU A 36 -5.52 11.30 -4.51
C LEU A 36 -5.15 12.60 -5.23
N ALA A 37 -4.75 13.63 -4.47
CA ALA A 37 -4.45 14.96 -4.99
C ALA A 37 -3.30 14.95 -6.01
N GLN A 38 -2.19 14.27 -5.69
CA GLN A 38 -1.02 14.22 -6.60
C GLN A 38 -1.34 13.50 -7.92
N GLY A 39 -2.14 12.41 -7.87
CA GLY A 39 -2.57 11.72 -9.08
C GLY A 39 -3.45 12.59 -9.97
N TRP A 40 -4.42 13.27 -9.36
CA TRP A 40 -5.33 14.17 -10.09
C TRP A 40 -4.59 15.41 -10.63
N LEU A 41 -3.75 16.05 -9.81
CA LEU A 41 -2.97 17.22 -10.21
C LEU A 41 -2.04 16.94 -11.40
N VAL A 42 -1.30 15.82 -11.38
CA VAL A 42 -0.44 15.43 -12.50
C VAL A 42 -1.28 15.22 -13.76
N TYR A 43 -2.45 14.63 -13.62
CA TYR A 43 -3.35 14.46 -14.76
C TYR A 43 -3.91 15.80 -15.27
N GLN A 44 -4.32 16.71 -14.41
CA GLN A 44 -4.78 18.05 -14.79
C GLN A 44 -3.69 18.86 -15.51
N LEU A 45 -2.44 18.76 -15.05
CA LEU A 45 -1.31 19.48 -15.65
C LEU A 45 -0.90 18.93 -17.02
N THR A 46 -1.15 17.65 -17.30
CA THR A 46 -0.51 16.98 -18.45
C THR A 46 -1.48 16.25 -19.38
N GLY A 47 -2.64 15.82 -18.89
CA GLY A 47 -3.58 14.98 -19.63
C GLY A 47 -3.02 13.59 -20.00
N SER A 48 -1.84 13.17 -19.49
CA SER A 48 -1.06 12.07 -20.00
C SER A 48 -0.95 10.91 -19.01
N ALA A 49 -1.22 9.71 -19.49
CA ALA A 49 -1.02 8.47 -18.74
C ALA A 49 0.48 8.20 -18.44
N TRP A 50 1.37 8.61 -19.35
CA TRP A 50 2.80 8.49 -19.17
C TRP A 50 3.30 9.27 -17.95
N HIS A 51 2.85 10.52 -17.78
CA HIS A 51 3.25 11.36 -16.64
C HIS A 51 2.70 10.83 -15.30
N LEU A 52 1.55 10.18 -15.30
CA LEU A 52 1.07 9.42 -14.14
C LEU A 52 1.98 8.22 -13.83
N GLY A 53 2.49 7.56 -14.86
CA GLY A 53 3.51 6.53 -14.72
C GLY A 53 4.82 7.07 -14.12
N LEU A 54 5.28 8.25 -14.55
CA LEU A 54 6.45 8.93 -13.96
C LEU A 54 6.20 9.28 -12.49
N LEU A 55 4.99 9.73 -12.13
CA LEU A 55 4.60 9.93 -10.73
C LEU A 55 4.74 8.61 -9.93
N GLY A 56 4.28 7.50 -10.49
CA GLY A 56 4.45 6.18 -9.89
C GLY A 56 5.93 5.81 -9.68
N ALA A 57 6.79 6.08 -10.64
CA ALA A 57 8.24 5.89 -10.51
C ALA A 57 8.86 6.81 -9.44
N ALA A 58 8.43 8.08 -9.37
CA ALA A 58 8.86 9.04 -8.35
C ALA A 58 8.47 8.60 -6.93
N VAL A 59 7.39 7.85 -6.77
CA VAL A 59 7.03 7.21 -5.50
C VAL A 59 7.83 5.94 -5.26
N ALA A 60 7.89 5.03 -6.24
CA ALA A 60 8.38 3.67 -6.07
C ALA A 60 9.91 3.61 -5.91
N ILE A 61 10.66 4.32 -6.77
CA ILE A 61 12.13 4.20 -6.80
C ILE A 61 12.75 4.67 -5.49
N PRO A 62 12.43 5.86 -4.94
CA PRO A 62 12.98 6.28 -3.65
C PRO A 62 12.55 5.36 -2.51
N ASN A 63 11.28 4.87 -2.51
CA ASN A 63 10.80 3.97 -1.47
C ASN A 63 11.55 2.63 -1.46
N ILE A 64 11.79 2.03 -2.64
CA ILE A 64 12.59 0.81 -2.78
C ILE A 64 14.01 1.04 -2.27
N LEU A 65 14.66 2.13 -2.68
CA LEU A 65 16.02 2.46 -2.24
C LEU A 65 16.10 2.59 -0.71
N VAL A 66 15.15 3.30 -0.12
CA VAL A 66 15.12 3.46 1.35
C VAL A 66 14.78 2.15 2.05
N THR A 67 13.88 1.33 1.52
CA THR A 67 13.58 0.01 2.10
C THR A 67 14.83 -0.88 2.14
N LEU A 68 15.70 -0.78 1.15
CA LEU A 68 16.95 -1.55 1.08
C LEU A 68 18.04 -1.02 2.03
N ILE A 69 18.14 0.30 2.20
CA ILE A 69 19.25 0.95 2.93
C ILE A 69 18.79 1.43 4.32
N GLY A 70 17.53 1.78 4.45
CA GLY A 70 16.95 2.47 5.61
C GLY A 70 16.97 1.66 6.91
N GLY A 71 16.98 0.32 6.82
CA GLY A 71 17.13 -0.54 8.00
C GLY A 71 18.41 -0.23 8.81
N VAL A 72 19.51 0.06 8.11
CA VAL A 72 20.80 0.45 8.77
C VAL A 72 20.65 1.77 9.54
N ILE A 73 19.94 2.73 8.95
CA ILE A 73 19.73 4.06 9.53
C ILE A 73 18.76 3.94 10.72
N ALA A 74 17.66 3.19 10.53
CA ALA A 74 16.62 3.01 11.54
C ALA A 74 17.14 2.30 12.81
N ASP A 75 18.14 1.43 12.70
CA ASP A 75 18.71 0.71 13.84
C ASP A 75 19.68 1.57 14.66
N ARG A 76 20.29 2.59 14.07
CA ARG A 76 21.30 3.45 14.70
C ARG A 76 20.75 4.75 15.28
N VAL A 77 19.60 5.20 14.83
CA VAL A 77 18.98 6.46 15.23
C VAL A 77 17.77 6.21 16.12
N ASP A 78 17.55 7.07 17.09
CA ASP A 78 16.33 7.05 17.91
C ASP A 78 15.10 7.14 16.99
N LYS A 79 14.26 6.11 17.02
CA LYS A 79 13.06 5.99 16.18
C LYS A 79 12.08 7.13 16.38
N ARG A 80 12.07 7.74 17.57
CA ARG A 80 11.32 8.95 17.84
C ARG A 80 11.84 10.14 17.02
N LEU A 81 13.17 10.32 16.96
CA LEU A 81 13.77 11.39 16.16
C LEU A 81 13.53 11.17 14.66
N ILE A 82 13.61 9.92 14.19
CA ILE A 82 13.24 9.58 12.82
C ILE A 82 11.80 10.01 12.55
N MET A 83 10.86 9.61 13.38
CA MET A 83 9.44 9.90 13.18
C MET A 83 9.12 11.40 13.31
N MET A 84 9.81 12.13 14.18
CA MET A 84 9.71 13.58 14.27
C MET A 84 10.24 14.25 13.00
N GLY A 85 11.44 13.87 12.56
CA GLY A 85 12.07 14.42 11.37
C GLY A 85 11.27 14.15 10.09
N THR A 86 10.81 12.89 9.92
CA THR A 86 9.98 12.50 8.76
C THR A 86 8.63 13.22 8.75
N SER A 87 7.96 13.34 9.90
CA SER A 87 6.67 14.03 9.98
C SER A 87 6.80 15.53 9.71
N LEU A 88 7.82 16.20 10.27
CA LEU A 88 8.05 17.63 10.04
C LEU A 88 8.43 17.89 8.58
N ALA A 89 9.38 17.14 8.04
CA ALA A 89 9.82 17.30 6.66
C ALA A 89 8.68 17.05 5.66
N THR A 90 7.87 16.00 5.87
CA THR A 90 6.70 15.72 5.04
C THR A 90 5.66 16.85 5.15
N SER A 91 5.40 17.38 6.36
CA SER A 91 4.49 18.51 6.53
C SER A 91 4.95 19.74 5.76
N LEU A 92 6.24 20.07 5.83
CA LEU A 92 6.81 21.22 5.10
C LEU A 92 6.72 21.04 3.58
N LEU A 93 7.04 19.86 3.07
CA LEU A 93 6.95 19.54 1.63
C LEU A 93 5.50 19.57 1.13
N LEU A 94 4.55 19.08 1.92
CA LEU A 94 3.12 19.16 1.58
C LEU A 94 2.59 20.60 1.66
N THR A 95 3.09 21.40 2.60
CA THR A 95 2.78 22.84 2.66
C THR A 95 3.32 23.54 1.41
N LEU A 96 4.53 23.21 0.98
CA LEU A 96 5.10 23.74 -0.26
C LEU A 96 4.23 23.37 -1.48
N LEU A 97 3.80 22.11 -1.59
CA LEU A 97 2.87 21.68 -2.65
C LEU A 97 1.56 22.46 -2.59
N ALA A 98 0.96 22.60 -1.40
CA ALA A 98 -0.30 23.30 -1.22
C ALA A 98 -0.20 24.79 -1.64
N VAL A 99 0.91 25.45 -1.30
CA VAL A 99 1.14 26.86 -1.66
C VAL A 99 1.39 27.02 -3.17
N LEU A 100 2.25 26.17 -3.77
CA LEU A 100 2.54 26.24 -5.19
C LEU A 100 1.30 25.95 -6.05
N ASP A 101 0.50 24.98 -5.64
CA ASP A 101 -0.74 24.60 -6.30
C ASP A 101 -1.83 25.69 -6.13
N GLY A 102 -2.01 26.19 -4.91
CA GLY A 102 -2.98 27.26 -4.63
C GLY A 102 -2.64 28.63 -5.26
N LEU A 103 -1.39 28.83 -5.68
CA LEU A 103 -0.94 30.01 -6.43
C LEU A 103 -0.87 29.78 -7.96
N ASP A 104 -1.35 28.65 -8.45
CA ASP A 104 -1.29 28.23 -9.87
C ASP A 104 0.14 28.32 -10.47
N SER A 105 1.17 28.17 -9.62
CA SER A 105 2.57 28.28 -10.01
C SER A 105 3.30 26.94 -10.07
N ILE A 106 2.56 25.84 -9.90
CA ILE A 106 3.13 24.50 -9.84
C ILE A 106 3.40 23.92 -11.23
N SER A 107 4.54 23.26 -11.38
CA SER A 107 4.91 22.52 -12.59
C SER A 107 5.02 21.02 -12.30
N LEU A 108 4.90 20.20 -13.35
CA LEU A 108 5.04 18.74 -13.25
C LEU A 108 6.32 18.33 -12.52
N TRP A 109 7.46 18.93 -12.89
CA TRP A 109 8.76 18.54 -12.32
C TRP A 109 8.88 18.88 -10.84
N GLN A 110 8.25 19.96 -10.39
CA GLN A 110 8.16 20.30 -8.96
C GLN A 110 7.33 19.26 -8.22
N VAL A 111 6.17 18.85 -8.77
CA VAL A 111 5.37 17.77 -8.17
C VAL A 111 6.19 16.49 -8.05
N LEU A 112 6.80 16.02 -9.14
CA LEU A 112 7.59 14.78 -9.15
C LEU A 112 8.76 14.83 -8.16
N THR A 113 9.47 15.96 -8.09
CA THR A 113 10.61 16.12 -7.18
C THR A 113 10.17 16.12 -5.72
N ILE A 114 9.11 16.85 -5.39
CA ILE A 114 8.58 16.92 -4.02
C ILE A 114 8.03 15.56 -3.60
N VAL A 115 7.28 14.89 -4.48
CA VAL A 115 6.73 13.54 -4.20
C VAL A 115 7.86 12.52 -4.02
N ALA A 116 8.90 12.55 -4.85
CA ALA A 116 10.07 11.68 -4.68
C ALA A 116 10.78 11.94 -3.34
N SER A 117 10.90 13.20 -2.93
CA SER A 117 11.46 13.59 -1.63
C SER A 117 10.61 13.09 -0.47
N ILE A 118 9.28 13.24 -0.55
CA ILE A 118 8.35 12.70 0.46
C ILE A 118 8.48 11.17 0.54
N SER A 119 8.55 10.49 -0.61
CA SER A 119 8.68 9.03 -0.66
C SER A 119 9.98 8.53 -0.03
N LEU A 120 11.09 9.23 -0.28
CA LEU A 120 12.38 8.97 0.34
C LEU A 120 12.30 9.07 1.88
N ILE A 121 11.66 10.14 2.37
CA ILE A 121 11.54 10.43 3.79
C ILE A 121 10.61 9.43 4.47
N THR A 122 9.43 9.17 3.90
CA THR A 122 8.41 8.30 4.48
C THR A 122 8.78 6.83 4.47
N GLY A 123 9.70 6.40 3.61
CA GLY A 123 10.25 5.05 3.63
C GLY A 123 10.90 4.67 4.97
N LEU A 124 11.43 5.65 5.73
CA LEU A 124 11.98 5.45 7.07
C LEU A 124 10.91 5.46 8.18
N ASP A 125 9.74 5.99 7.90
CA ASP A 125 8.69 6.25 8.90
C ASP A 125 8.00 4.95 9.38
N TRP A 126 7.74 4.01 8.47
CA TRP A 126 6.99 2.79 8.78
C TRP A 126 7.58 1.94 9.91
N PRO A 127 8.89 1.55 9.88
CA PRO A 127 9.48 0.78 10.98
C PRO A 127 9.52 1.56 12.30
N ALA A 128 9.70 2.88 12.24
CA ALA A 128 9.65 3.73 13.42
C ALA A 128 8.26 3.76 14.05
N ARG A 129 7.18 3.89 13.25
CA ARG A 129 5.79 3.85 13.72
C ARG A 129 5.46 2.55 14.45
N VAL A 130 5.81 1.40 13.84
CA VAL A 130 5.55 0.08 14.44
C VAL A 130 6.26 -0.07 15.79
N SER A 131 7.49 0.41 15.89
CA SER A 131 8.27 0.33 17.13
C SER A 131 7.71 1.23 18.22
N ILE A 132 7.26 2.45 17.89
CA ILE A 132 6.76 3.42 18.86
C ILE A 132 5.44 2.95 19.47
N TYR A 133 4.43 2.56 18.67
CA TYR A 133 3.16 2.16 19.27
C TYR A 133 3.28 0.91 20.16
N ALA A 134 4.23 0.02 19.88
CA ALA A 134 4.51 -1.14 20.71
C ALA A 134 5.00 -0.76 22.13
N LEU A 135 5.65 0.41 22.27
CA LEU A 135 6.15 0.92 23.56
C LEU A 135 5.14 1.78 24.32
N LEU A 136 4.02 2.15 23.69
CA LEU A 136 2.99 3.00 24.29
C LEU A 136 1.91 2.22 25.03
N VAL A 137 1.93 0.89 24.96
CA VAL A 137 0.98 -0.03 25.58
C VAL A 137 1.71 -1.18 26.27
N ASP A 138 1.06 -1.79 27.25
CA ASP A 138 1.56 -3.01 27.87
C ASP A 138 1.46 -4.20 26.89
N ARG A 139 2.24 -5.25 27.15
CA ARG A 139 2.32 -6.46 26.30
C ARG A 139 0.94 -7.09 26.05
N GLU A 140 0.07 -7.06 27.04
CA GLU A 140 -1.30 -7.59 26.95
C GLU A 140 -2.20 -6.80 26.01
N ALA A 141 -2.01 -5.48 25.92
CA ALA A 141 -2.78 -4.59 25.04
C ALA A 141 -2.17 -4.46 23.63
N PHE A 142 -0.99 -5.03 23.38
CA PHE A 142 -0.26 -4.88 22.10
C PHE A 142 -1.08 -5.35 20.89
N MET A 143 -1.71 -6.52 20.97
CA MET A 143 -2.55 -7.04 19.86
C MET A 143 -3.74 -6.14 19.57
N ASN A 144 -4.33 -5.52 20.61
CA ASN A 144 -5.40 -4.56 20.43
C ASN A 144 -4.90 -3.26 19.79
N ALA A 145 -3.72 -2.77 20.18
CA ALA A 145 -3.07 -1.62 19.55
C ALA A 145 -2.79 -1.86 18.06
N ALA A 146 -2.26 -3.04 17.71
CA ALA A 146 -2.02 -3.42 16.32
C ALA A 146 -3.32 -3.47 15.50
N ALA A 147 -4.39 -4.05 16.07
CA ALA A 147 -5.71 -4.08 15.43
C ALA A 147 -6.29 -2.68 15.20
N LEU A 148 -6.19 -1.79 16.20
CA LEU A 148 -6.63 -0.39 16.08
C LEU A 148 -5.82 0.39 15.03
N ASN A 149 -4.53 0.09 14.89
CA ASN A 149 -3.72 0.69 13.84
C ASN A 149 -4.16 0.19 12.45
N ALA A 150 -4.47 -1.09 12.30
CA ALA A 150 -5.03 -1.63 11.06
C ALA A 150 -6.37 -0.97 10.70
N VAL A 151 -7.23 -0.68 11.68
CA VAL A 151 -8.49 0.06 11.48
C VAL A 151 -8.24 1.45 10.90
N ILE A 152 -7.20 2.18 11.36
CA ILE A 152 -6.84 3.49 10.76
C ILE A 152 -6.57 3.34 9.26
N TRP A 153 -5.69 2.42 8.88
CA TRP A 153 -5.30 2.23 7.48
C TRP A 153 -6.50 1.85 6.59
N GLN A 154 -7.33 0.92 7.06
CA GLN A 154 -8.47 0.45 6.28
C GLN A 154 -9.58 1.51 6.19
N SER A 155 -9.92 2.18 7.29
CA SER A 155 -10.97 3.21 7.29
C SER A 155 -10.57 4.44 6.47
N THR A 156 -9.33 4.91 6.58
CA THR A 156 -8.85 6.07 5.83
C THR A 156 -8.72 5.74 4.33
N ARG A 157 -8.21 4.54 3.98
CA ARG A 157 -8.13 4.10 2.58
C ARG A 157 -9.50 3.99 1.91
N MET A 158 -10.54 3.66 2.67
CA MET A 158 -11.92 3.59 2.18
C MET A 158 -12.57 4.97 2.09
N ALA A 159 -12.49 5.77 3.17
CA ALA A 159 -13.27 7.00 3.29
C ALA A 159 -12.59 8.23 2.67
N MET A 160 -11.27 8.37 2.83
CA MET A 160 -10.57 9.59 2.41
C MET A 160 -10.59 9.86 0.91
N PRO A 161 -10.49 8.85 0.00
CA PRO A 161 -10.59 9.14 -1.43
C PRO A 161 -11.96 9.68 -1.85
N ALA A 162 -13.07 9.17 -1.29
CA ALA A 162 -14.40 9.69 -1.58
C ALA A 162 -14.56 11.16 -1.11
N LEU A 163 -14.13 11.43 0.13
CA LEU A 163 -14.13 12.79 0.67
C LEU A 163 -13.19 13.70 -0.12
N GLY A 164 -12.02 13.20 -0.49
CA GLY A 164 -11.04 13.94 -1.27
C GLY A 164 -11.54 14.32 -2.67
N GLY A 165 -12.24 13.41 -3.37
CA GLY A 165 -12.85 13.71 -4.67
C GLY A 165 -13.90 14.84 -4.59
N LEU A 166 -14.71 14.86 -3.52
CA LEU A 166 -15.66 15.95 -3.26
C LEU A 166 -14.93 17.27 -2.93
N LEU A 167 -13.87 17.21 -2.14
CA LEU A 167 -13.09 18.40 -1.77
C LEU A 167 -12.34 18.97 -2.97
N ILE A 168 -11.79 18.16 -3.86
CA ILE A 168 -11.13 18.64 -5.09
C ILE A 168 -12.16 19.40 -5.95
N ALA A 169 -13.34 18.84 -6.14
CA ALA A 169 -14.38 19.46 -6.95
C ALA A 169 -14.85 20.84 -6.42
N SER A 170 -14.75 21.08 -5.11
CA SER A 170 -15.17 22.34 -4.49
C SER A 170 -14.03 23.35 -4.30
N SER A 171 -12.80 22.88 -4.10
CA SER A 171 -11.70 23.73 -3.61
C SER A 171 -10.37 23.49 -4.34
N GLY A 172 -10.29 22.49 -5.22
CA GLY A 172 -9.04 22.12 -5.88
C GLY A 172 -8.15 21.19 -5.05
N THR A 173 -7.02 20.81 -5.65
CA THR A 173 -6.06 19.85 -5.07
C THR A 173 -5.26 20.43 -3.91
N TRP A 174 -5.02 21.75 -3.90
CA TRP A 174 -4.22 22.43 -2.86
C TRP A 174 -4.76 22.18 -1.44
N LEU A 175 -6.08 22.13 -1.28
CA LEU A 175 -6.68 21.88 0.05
C LEU A 175 -6.32 20.50 0.59
N LEU A 176 -6.24 19.49 -0.25
CA LEU A 176 -5.87 18.14 0.17
C LEU A 176 -4.41 18.06 0.60
N PHE A 177 -3.52 18.77 -0.09
CA PHE A 177 -2.13 18.89 0.34
C PHE A 177 -2.01 19.64 1.68
N ALA A 178 -2.79 20.73 1.87
CA ALA A 178 -2.84 21.47 3.11
C ALA A 178 -3.36 20.59 4.29
N LEU A 179 -4.43 19.82 4.08
CA LEU A 179 -4.94 18.86 5.07
C LEU A 179 -3.92 17.77 5.39
N GLY A 180 -3.21 17.27 4.38
CA GLY A 180 -2.10 16.35 4.55
C GLY A 180 -0.98 16.95 5.40
N ALA A 181 -0.58 18.19 5.11
CA ALA A 181 0.43 18.92 5.87
C ALA A 181 0.04 19.07 7.35
N VAL A 182 -1.21 19.45 7.62
CA VAL A 182 -1.75 19.55 8.99
C VAL A 182 -1.73 18.20 9.68
N GLY A 183 -2.11 17.11 9.01
CA GLY A 183 -2.10 15.76 9.57
C GLY A 183 -0.68 15.34 10.03
N TYR A 184 0.33 15.60 9.22
CA TYR A 184 1.74 15.31 9.57
C TYR A 184 2.27 16.27 10.64
N LEU A 185 1.85 17.55 10.65
CA LEU A 185 2.20 18.51 11.70
C LEU A 185 1.63 18.07 13.07
N VAL A 186 0.38 17.61 13.12
CA VAL A 186 -0.23 17.04 14.31
C VAL A 186 0.57 15.84 14.81
N MET A 187 1.02 14.95 13.90
CA MET A 187 1.86 13.83 14.28
C MET A 187 3.19 14.30 14.88
N PHE A 188 3.87 15.27 14.24
CA PHE A 188 5.11 15.87 14.76
C PHE A 188 4.91 16.41 16.20
N ILE A 189 3.86 17.21 16.42
CA ILE A 189 3.56 17.81 17.73
C ILE A 189 3.33 16.71 18.79
N VAL A 190 2.55 15.68 18.47
CA VAL A 190 2.24 14.61 19.42
C VAL A 190 3.50 13.80 19.75
N ILE A 191 4.30 13.42 18.74
CA ILE A 191 5.54 12.65 18.97
C ILE A 191 6.58 13.48 19.74
N SER A 192 6.66 14.81 19.52
CA SER A 192 7.56 15.68 20.28
C SER A 192 7.23 15.70 21.78
N GLY A 193 5.96 15.48 22.15
CA GLY A 193 5.53 15.38 23.54
C GLY A 193 5.70 13.99 24.17
N ILE A 194 5.97 12.93 23.39
CA ILE A 194 6.14 11.56 23.89
C ILE A 194 7.61 11.32 24.26
N ARG A 195 7.89 11.13 25.53
CA ARG A 195 9.24 10.81 26.04
C ARG A 195 9.38 9.30 26.25
N VAL A 196 9.58 8.55 25.18
CA VAL A 196 9.87 7.11 25.25
C VAL A 196 11.27 6.88 24.68
N HIS A 197 12.13 6.25 25.46
CA HIS A 197 13.46 5.84 24.99
C HIS A 197 13.32 4.49 24.26
N VAL A 198 13.62 4.47 22.97
CA VAL A 198 13.62 3.26 22.17
C VAL A 198 15.03 2.71 22.15
N PRO A 199 15.29 1.51 22.70
CA PRO A 199 16.61 0.91 22.66
C PRO A 199 17.10 0.78 21.22
N THR A 200 18.32 1.28 20.96
CA THR A 200 19.01 1.05 19.70
C THR A 200 19.58 -0.36 19.71
N SER A 201 19.21 -1.16 18.75
CA SER A 201 19.74 -2.52 18.60
C SER A 201 20.98 -2.47 17.71
N VAL A 202 22.06 -3.09 18.14
CA VAL A 202 23.25 -3.31 17.29
C VAL A 202 22.94 -4.52 16.41
N ALA A 203 22.32 -4.30 15.27
CA ALA A 203 22.01 -5.36 14.32
C ALA A 203 23.25 -5.71 13.47
N GLN A 204 23.33 -6.98 13.06
CA GLN A 204 24.23 -7.45 11.99
C GLN A 204 23.97 -6.67 10.71
N SER A 205 24.95 -6.59 9.79
CA SER A 205 24.81 -5.87 8.53
C SER A 205 23.48 -6.18 7.82
N PRO A 206 22.57 -5.21 7.63
CA PRO A 206 21.27 -5.45 6.99
C PRO A 206 21.41 -6.02 5.58
N PHE A 207 22.47 -5.67 4.86
CA PHE A 207 22.75 -6.18 3.53
C PHE A 207 23.01 -7.70 3.51
N SER A 208 23.78 -8.22 4.49
CA SER A 208 24.01 -9.67 4.63
C SER A 208 22.71 -10.40 4.97
N GLN A 209 21.89 -9.81 5.83
CA GLN A 209 20.59 -10.38 6.19
C GLN A 209 19.63 -10.41 4.98
N MET A 210 19.64 -9.38 4.15
CA MET A 210 18.83 -9.33 2.94
C MET A 210 19.27 -10.37 1.91
N ILE A 211 20.58 -10.55 1.69
CA ILE A 211 21.12 -11.58 0.79
C ILE A 211 20.71 -12.98 1.28
N GLU A 212 20.79 -13.24 2.58
CA GLU A 212 20.36 -14.52 3.17
C GLU A 212 18.86 -14.75 2.95
N GLY A 213 18.02 -13.71 3.13
CA GLY A 213 16.60 -13.77 2.82
C GLY A 213 16.32 -14.07 1.35
N PHE A 214 17.00 -13.39 0.43
CA PHE A 214 16.90 -13.66 -1.02
C PHE A 214 17.36 -15.06 -1.38
N ARG A 215 18.47 -15.52 -0.82
CA ARG A 215 18.98 -16.88 -1.06
C ARG A 215 18.00 -17.94 -0.58
N PHE A 216 17.44 -17.76 0.61
CA PHE A 216 16.41 -18.66 1.14
C PHE A 216 15.16 -18.69 0.23
N ILE A 217 14.67 -17.54 -0.19
CA ILE A 217 13.52 -17.45 -1.11
C ILE A 217 13.84 -18.15 -2.43
N ALA A 218 14.99 -17.85 -3.04
CA ALA A 218 15.36 -18.37 -4.36
C ALA A 218 15.51 -19.90 -4.38
N THR A 219 15.88 -20.50 -3.27
CA THR A 219 16.02 -21.96 -3.14
C THR A 219 14.73 -22.67 -2.73
N SER A 220 13.71 -21.93 -2.29
CA SER A 220 12.46 -22.50 -1.82
C SER A 220 11.48 -22.76 -2.98
N GLN A 221 10.90 -23.94 -3.00
CA GLN A 221 9.87 -24.33 -3.95
C GLN A 221 8.49 -23.69 -3.65
N VAL A 222 8.33 -23.06 -2.50
CA VAL A 222 7.10 -22.41 -2.06
C VAL A 222 7.20 -20.90 -2.15
N PHE A 223 8.27 -20.30 -1.59
CA PHE A 223 8.38 -18.85 -1.47
C PHE A 223 8.68 -18.15 -2.79
N ALA A 224 9.58 -18.66 -3.61
CA ALA A 224 9.93 -18.04 -4.88
C ALA A 224 8.71 -17.93 -5.81
N PRO A 225 7.96 -19.02 -6.10
CA PRO A 225 6.78 -18.93 -6.95
C PRO A 225 5.69 -18.02 -6.38
N LEU A 226 5.47 -18.06 -5.06
CA LEU A 226 4.45 -17.24 -4.40
C LEU A 226 4.80 -15.74 -4.47
N LEU A 227 6.06 -15.37 -4.25
CA LEU A 227 6.52 -14.00 -4.41
C LEU A 227 6.49 -13.54 -5.87
N ILE A 228 6.83 -14.40 -6.84
CA ILE A 228 6.73 -14.08 -8.26
C ILE A 228 5.29 -13.74 -8.64
N VAL A 229 4.31 -14.55 -8.22
CA VAL A 229 2.89 -14.25 -8.49
C VAL A 229 2.46 -12.95 -7.79
N THR A 230 2.87 -12.75 -6.54
CA THR A 230 2.55 -11.53 -5.78
C THR A 230 3.14 -10.28 -6.45
N PHE A 231 4.41 -10.32 -6.82
CA PHE A 231 5.10 -9.20 -7.46
C PHE A 231 4.56 -8.92 -8.87
N ALA A 232 4.31 -9.97 -9.65
CA ALA A 232 3.68 -9.83 -10.96
C ALA A 232 2.27 -9.24 -10.86
N GLY A 233 1.47 -9.66 -9.87
CA GLY A 233 0.15 -9.11 -9.61
C GLY A 233 0.19 -7.62 -9.26
N MET A 234 1.15 -7.22 -8.42
CA MET A 234 1.36 -5.80 -8.09
C MET A 234 1.81 -4.99 -9.30
N PHE A 235 2.80 -5.49 -10.04
CA PHE A 235 3.39 -4.77 -11.16
C PHE A 235 2.48 -4.71 -12.40
N PHE A 236 1.85 -5.81 -12.78
CA PHE A 236 1.08 -5.89 -14.02
C PHE A 236 -0.41 -5.61 -13.84
N CYS A 237 -1.00 -6.11 -12.74
CA CYS A 237 -2.44 -6.03 -12.54
C CYS A 237 -2.84 -4.84 -11.65
N ASN A 238 -2.21 -4.63 -10.49
CA ASN A 238 -2.59 -3.55 -9.58
C ASN A 238 -2.12 -2.16 -10.04
N ALA A 239 -1.20 -2.11 -10.99
CA ALA A 239 -0.66 -0.89 -11.58
C ALA A 239 -1.71 0.02 -12.26
N TYR A 240 -2.90 -0.51 -12.63
CA TYR A 240 -4.00 0.30 -13.20
C TYR A 240 -4.46 1.41 -12.25
N MET A 241 -4.29 1.22 -10.94
CA MET A 241 -4.59 2.25 -9.94
C MET A 241 -3.78 3.54 -10.15
N GLN A 242 -2.57 3.43 -10.72
CA GLN A 242 -1.72 4.60 -10.98
C GLN A 242 -2.25 5.46 -12.14
N ILE A 243 -2.88 4.85 -13.14
CA ILE A 243 -3.48 5.55 -14.28
C ILE A 243 -5.00 5.75 -14.12
N MET A 244 -5.53 5.58 -12.90
CA MET A 244 -6.96 5.73 -12.59
C MET A 244 -7.54 7.10 -12.96
N PRO A 245 -6.81 8.25 -12.84
CA PRO A 245 -7.31 9.54 -13.31
C PRO A 245 -7.70 9.56 -14.80
N VAL A 246 -6.99 8.80 -15.65
CA VAL A 246 -7.33 8.69 -17.09
C VAL A 246 -8.69 8.01 -17.27
N PHE A 247 -8.97 6.96 -16.51
CA PHE A 247 -10.29 6.31 -16.55
C PHE A 247 -11.40 7.21 -15.97
N ALA A 248 -11.10 7.95 -14.91
CA ALA A 248 -12.06 8.87 -14.33
C ALA A 248 -12.47 9.97 -15.32
N SER A 249 -11.54 10.44 -16.16
CA SER A 249 -11.86 11.44 -17.21
C SER A 249 -12.82 10.91 -18.28
N THR A 250 -12.78 9.60 -18.58
CA THR A 250 -13.72 8.96 -19.52
C THR A 250 -15.09 8.66 -18.89
N LEU A 251 -15.15 8.50 -17.56
CA LEU A 251 -16.35 8.13 -16.79
C LEU A 251 -17.20 9.31 -16.31
N GLY A 252 -17.08 10.46 -16.92
CA GLY A 252 -17.83 11.67 -16.55
C GLY A 252 -16.95 12.91 -16.37
N GLY A 253 -15.63 12.75 -16.55
CA GLY A 253 -14.67 13.85 -16.66
C GLY A 253 -14.40 14.61 -15.36
N ASN A 254 -14.76 14.07 -14.18
CA ASN A 254 -14.67 14.82 -12.93
C ASN A 254 -13.88 14.08 -11.82
N GLU A 255 -13.42 14.88 -10.87
CA GLU A 255 -12.67 14.50 -9.68
C GLU A 255 -13.46 13.53 -8.78
N GLN A 256 -14.78 13.65 -8.79
CA GLN A 256 -15.66 12.80 -7.99
C GLN A 256 -15.64 11.36 -8.47
N ALA A 257 -15.65 11.13 -9.80
CA ALA A 257 -15.53 9.78 -10.36
C ALA A 257 -14.20 9.12 -9.93
N TYR A 258 -13.10 9.88 -9.92
CA TYR A 258 -11.81 9.40 -9.43
C TYR A 258 -11.86 9.05 -7.93
N GLY A 259 -12.43 9.91 -7.11
CA GLY A 259 -12.64 9.67 -5.69
C GLY A 259 -13.49 8.43 -5.42
N TYR A 260 -14.59 8.24 -6.16
CA TYR A 260 -15.45 7.06 -6.01
C TYR A 260 -14.77 5.76 -6.44
N LEU A 261 -14.00 5.76 -7.53
CA LEU A 261 -13.23 4.59 -7.96
C LEU A 261 -12.23 4.14 -6.88
N LEU A 262 -11.47 5.07 -6.32
CA LEU A 262 -10.52 4.75 -5.25
C LEU A 262 -11.23 4.30 -3.96
N ALA A 263 -12.35 4.94 -3.60
CA ALA A 263 -13.15 4.57 -2.43
C ALA A 263 -13.73 3.15 -2.57
N MET A 264 -14.24 2.80 -3.76
CA MET A 264 -14.73 1.44 -4.04
C MET A 264 -13.61 0.40 -3.99
N GLY A 265 -12.40 0.76 -4.46
CA GLY A 265 -11.20 -0.06 -4.28
C GLY A 265 -10.85 -0.25 -2.79
N GLY A 266 -10.90 0.82 -2.00
CA GLY A 266 -10.71 0.76 -0.55
C GLY A 266 -11.74 -0.12 0.15
N PHE A 267 -13.03 0.07 -0.18
CA PHE A 267 -14.13 -0.74 0.38
C PHE A 267 -14.00 -2.22 0.01
N GLY A 268 -13.70 -2.53 -1.26
CA GLY A 268 -13.42 -3.90 -1.70
C GLY A 268 -12.26 -4.53 -0.94
N SER A 269 -11.19 -3.77 -0.68
CA SER A 269 -10.05 -4.27 0.11
C SER A 269 -10.43 -4.62 1.55
N VAL A 270 -11.31 -3.84 2.18
CA VAL A 270 -11.84 -4.15 3.53
C VAL A 270 -12.63 -5.45 3.51
N VAL A 271 -13.59 -5.56 2.58
CA VAL A 271 -14.42 -6.77 2.43
C VAL A 271 -13.55 -7.99 2.15
N GLY A 272 -12.61 -7.89 1.23
CA GLY A 272 -11.69 -8.97 0.88
C GLY A 272 -10.83 -9.43 2.06
N THR A 273 -10.35 -8.50 2.88
CA THR A 273 -9.58 -8.81 4.10
C THR A 273 -10.43 -9.57 5.12
N LEU A 274 -11.69 -9.13 5.32
CA LEU A 274 -12.63 -9.81 6.23
C LEU A 274 -12.97 -11.22 5.74
N VAL A 275 -13.23 -11.38 4.45
CA VAL A 275 -13.51 -12.69 3.85
C VAL A 275 -12.29 -13.61 3.93
N ALA A 276 -11.09 -13.08 3.69
CA ALA A 276 -9.85 -13.85 3.75
C ALA A 276 -9.57 -14.43 5.14
N SER A 277 -9.99 -13.74 6.21
CA SER A 277 -9.81 -14.23 7.58
C SER A 277 -10.52 -15.56 7.85
N GLY A 278 -11.60 -15.86 7.12
CA GLY A 278 -12.32 -17.14 7.19
C GLY A 278 -11.61 -18.31 6.48
N PHE A 279 -10.61 -18.03 5.62
CA PHE A 279 -9.97 -19.07 4.81
C PHE A 279 -8.66 -19.63 5.37
N GLN A 280 -8.15 -19.12 6.49
CA GLN A 280 -6.82 -19.46 7.03
C GLN A 280 -6.60 -20.97 7.27
N HIS A 281 -7.64 -21.71 7.57
CA HIS A 281 -7.58 -23.16 7.85
C HIS A 281 -8.23 -24.00 6.73
N HIS A 282 -8.53 -23.41 5.57
CA HIS A 282 -9.23 -24.11 4.51
C HIS A 282 -8.34 -25.13 3.80
N GLN A 283 -8.83 -26.34 3.59
CA GLN A 283 -8.07 -27.45 2.98
C GLN A 283 -7.61 -27.17 1.54
N ARG A 284 -8.27 -26.25 0.83
CA ARG A 284 -7.97 -25.87 -0.57
C ARG A 284 -7.46 -24.42 -0.66
N LEU A 285 -6.63 -23.99 0.28
CA LEU A 285 -6.16 -22.61 0.35
C LEU A 285 -5.43 -22.18 -0.92
N GLY A 286 -4.61 -23.05 -1.50
CA GLY A 286 -3.92 -22.80 -2.76
C GLY A 286 -4.88 -22.52 -3.93
N TRP A 287 -5.94 -23.30 -4.08
CA TRP A 287 -6.96 -23.06 -5.11
C TRP A 287 -7.68 -21.73 -4.93
N ILE A 288 -8.05 -21.37 -3.69
CA ILE A 288 -8.66 -20.07 -3.39
C ILE A 288 -7.71 -18.94 -3.77
N MET A 289 -6.44 -19.03 -3.36
CA MET A 289 -5.43 -18.04 -3.59
C MET A 289 -5.19 -17.79 -5.10
N PHE A 290 -4.88 -18.84 -5.86
CA PHE A 290 -4.64 -18.72 -7.32
C PHE A 290 -5.92 -18.38 -8.09
N GLY A 291 -7.07 -18.90 -7.68
CA GLY A 291 -8.39 -18.56 -8.24
C GLY A 291 -8.72 -17.07 -8.05
N CYS A 292 -8.48 -16.52 -6.86
CA CYS A 292 -8.65 -15.09 -6.61
C CYS A 292 -7.65 -14.23 -7.39
N ALA A 293 -6.40 -14.66 -7.55
CA ALA A 293 -5.43 -13.96 -8.39
C ALA A 293 -5.87 -13.89 -9.85
N LEU A 294 -6.32 -15.02 -10.41
CA LEU A 294 -6.85 -15.09 -11.77
C LEU A 294 -8.12 -14.24 -11.93
N ALA A 295 -9.06 -14.36 -10.99
CA ALA A 295 -10.29 -13.58 -11.02
C ALA A 295 -10.03 -12.07 -10.89
N THR A 296 -9.01 -11.66 -10.12
CA THR A 296 -8.54 -10.26 -10.07
C THR A 296 -8.11 -9.79 -11.46
N ALA A 297 -7.27 -10.57 -12.15
CA ALA A 297 -6.79 -10.20 -13.48
C ALA A 297 -7.95 -10.06 -14.49
N VAL A 298 -8.88 -11.01 -14.50
CA VAL A 298 -10.07 -10.98 -15.36
C VAL A 298 -10.95 -9.77 -15.05
N THR A 299 -11.24 -9.53 -13.79
CA THR A 299 -12.08 -8.39 -13.38
C THR A 299 -11.43 -7.04 -13.71
N THR A 300 -10.10 -6.92 -13.53
CA THR A 300 -9.35 -5.70 -13.89
C THR A 300 -9.32 -5.49 -15.41
N LEU A 301 -9.22 -6.57 -16.19
CA LEU A 301 -9.33 -6.50 -17.64
C LEU A 301 -10.70 -5.96 -18.06
N PHE A 302 -11.78 -6.50 -17.51
CA PHE A 302 -13.14 -6.00 -17.74
C PHE A 302 -13.29 -4.54 -17.31
N PHE A 303 -12.72 -4.13 -16.18
CA PHE A 303 -12.70 -2.75 -15.75
C PHE A 303 -12.17 -1.82 -16.85
N GLY A 304 -11.04 -2.16 -17.47
CA GLY A 304 -10.43 -1.33 -18.52
C GLY A 304 -11.40 -1.02 -19.67
N TRP A 305 -12.14 -2.01 -20.15
CA TRP A 305 -13.08 -1.84 -21.26
C TRP A 305 -14.37 -1.15 -20.83
N VAL A 306 -14.91 -1.49 -19.67
CA VAL A 306 -16.14 -0.85 -19.14
C VAL A 306 -15.89 0.63 -18.84
N ALA A 307 -14.73 0.96 -18.28
CA ALA A 307 -14.37 2.35 -18.01
C ALA A 307 -14.13 3.13 -19.30
N ALA A 308 -13.48 2.52 -20.31
CA ALA A 308 -13.33 3.14 -21.63
C ALA A 308 -14.67 3.35 -22.36
N ALA A 309 -15.67 2.51 -22.10
CA ALA A 309 -17.05 2.69 -22.60
C ALA A 309 -17.86 3.78 -21.87
N GLY A 310 -17.30 4.39 -20.83
CA GLY A 310 -17.98 5.44 -20.06
C GLY A 310 -19.02 4.95 -19.05
N TRP A 311 -19.02 3.66 -18.68
CA TRP A 311 -20.01 3.04 -17.80
C TRP A 311 -19.58 3.11 -16.34
N LEU A 312 -19.94 4.17 -15.62
CA LEU A 312 -19.49 4.43 -14.25
C LEU A 312 -19.88 3.30 -13.27
N ILE A 313 -21.17 2.90 -13.22
CA ILE A 313 -21.63 1.90 -12.25
C ILE A 313 -20.94 0.54 -12.44
N PRO A 314 -20.86 -0.03 -13.66
CA PRO A 314 -20.08 -1.24 -13.90
C PRO A 314 -18.58 -1.07 -13.57
N ALA A 315 -17.96 0.09 -13.85
CA ALA A 315 -16.57 0.35 -13.50
C ALA A 315 -16.34 0.35 -11.99
N LEU A 316 -17.22 0.98 -11.21
CA LEU A 316 -17.20 0.94 -9.73
C LEU A 316 -17.33 -0.50 -9.22
N THR A 317 -18.25 -1.30 -9.80
CA THR A 317 -18.44 -2.71 -9.43
C THR A 317 -17.17 -3.53 -9.73
N CYS A 318 -16.58 -3.35 -10.91
CA CYS A 318 -15.33 -4.03 -11.26
C CYS A 318 -14.18 -3.64 -10.32
N THR A 319 -14.05 -2.35 -9.99
CA THR A 319 -13.02 -1.89 -9.04
C THR A 319 -13.21 -2.51 -7.65
N PHE A 320 -14.45 -2.55 -7.15
CA PHE A 320 -14.77 -3.21 -5.88
C PHE A 320 -14.42 -4.70 -5.91
N LEU A 321 -14.83 -5.43 -6.93
CA LEU A 321 -14.57 -6.87 -7.06
C LEU A 321 -13.07 -7.16 -7.23
N ALA A 322 -12.37 -6.42 -8.08
CA ALA A 322 -10.93 -6.57 -8.27
C ALA A 322 -10.16 -6.36 -6.96
N ALA A 323 -10.50 -5.31 -6.19
CA ALA A 323 -9.88 -5.04 -4.91
C ALA A 323 -10.22 -6.10 -3.84
N THR A 324 -11.46 -6.61 -3.83
CA THR A 324 -11.87 -7.69 -2.93
C THR A 324 -11.05 -8.96 -3.20
N LEU A 325 -11.00 -9.40 -4.45
CA LEU A 325 -10.28 -10.60 -4.87
C LEU A 325 -8.76 -10.48 -4.66
N SER A 326 -8.20 -9.31 -5.00
CA SER A 326 -6.79 -9.00 -4.76
C SER A 326 -6.43 -9.05 -3.28
N SER A 327 -7.30 -8.53 -2.40
CA SER A 327 -7.09 -8.56 -0.95
C SER A 327 -7.16 -9.99 -0.39
N ILE A 328 -8.10 -10.82 -0.88
CA ILE A 328 -8.15 -12.24 -0.51
C ILE A 328 -6.83 -12.92 -0.89
N PHE A 329 -6.35 -12.73 -2.12
CA PHE A 329 -5.07 -13.28 -2.57
C PHE A 329 -3.90 -12.80 -1.68
N MET A 330 -3.80 -11.49 -1.43
CA MET A 330 -2.69 -10.91 -0.66
C MET A 330 -2.66 -11.40 0.79
N VAL A 331 -3.82 -11.42 1.46
CA VAL A 331 -3.91 -11.86 2.86
C VAL A 331 -3.62 -13.35 2.99
N THR A 332 -4.15 -14.18 2.10
CA THR A 332 -3.89 -15.63 2.12
C THR A 332 -2.45 -15.95 1.76
N SER A 333 -1.87 -15.28 0.75
CA SER A 333 -0.45 -15.41 0.35
C SER A 333 0.48 -15.03 1.49
N MET A 334 0.24 -13.87 2.13
CA MET A 334 1.02 -13.41 3.28
C MET A 334 0.90 -14.38 4.48
N GLY A 335 -0.31 -14.91 4.72
CA GLY A 335 -0.57 -15.90 5.76
C GLY A 335 0.24 -17.18 5.55
N VAL A 336 0.24 -17.74 4.34
CA VAL A 336 1.06 -18.91 3.98
C VAL A 336 2.55 -18.62 4.23
N MET A 337 3.05 -17.47 3.79
CA MET A 337 4.45 -17.10 4.01
C MET A 337 4.79 -17.00 5.50
N GLN A 338 3.96 -16.33 6.30
CA GLN A 338 4.20 -16.15 7.74
C GLN A 338 4.22 -17.46 8.54
N LEU A 339 3.37 -18.42 8.14
CA LEU A 339 3.25 -19.71 8.82
C LEU A 339 4.36 -20.70 8.47
N THR A 340 4.97 -20.56 7.28
CA THR A 340 5.96 -21.52 6.78
C THR A 340 7.40 -21.05 6.91
N VAL A 341 7.62 -19.72 7.03
CA VAL A 341 8.98 -19.16 7.20
C VAL A 341 9.52 -19.48 8.60
N PRO A 342 10.78 -20.02 8.72
CA PRO A 342 11.46 -20.16 9.99
C PRO A 342 11.56 -18.83 10.76
N ASP A 343 11.41 -18.86 12.08
CA ASP A 343 11.32 -17.64 12.91
C ASP A 343 12.51 -16.68 12.72
N HIS A 344 13.73 -17.22 12.56
CA HIS A 344 14.95 -16.42 12.37
C HIS A 344 15.04 -15.73 10.99
N LEU A 345 14.26 -16.15 9.98
CA LEU A 345 14.20 -15.57 8.63
C LEU A 345 12.94 -14.73 8.41
N ARG A 346 11.94 -14.80 9.33
CA ARG A 346 10.62 -14.17 9.14
C ARG A 346 10.73 -12.68 8.82
N GLY A 347 11.49 -11.92 9.58
CA GLY A 347 11.68 -10.49 9.33
C GLY A 347 12.28 -10.17 7.96
N ARG A 348 13.23 -11.02 7.51
CA ARG A 348 13.93 -10.84 6.22
C ARG A 348 13.00 -11.13 5.04
N VAL A 349 12.28 -12.23 5.07
CA VAL A 349 11.30 -12.60 4.02
C VAL A 349 10.15 -11.61 3.95
N MET A 350 9.62 -11.16 5.11
CA MET A 350 8.57 -10.15 5.14
C MET A 350 9.07 -8.78 4.67
N GLY A 351 10.32 -8.42 4.91
CA GLY A 351 10.96 -7.21 4.36
C GLY A 351 11.02 -7.23 2.84
N ILE A 352 11.40 -8.37 2.25
CA ILE A 352 11.40 -8.55 0.78
C ILE A 352 9.97 -8.50 0.22
N HIS A 353 9.01 -9.15 0.88
CA HIS A 353 7.59 -9.07 0.48
C HIS A 353 7.07 -7.63 0.50
N ALA A 354 7.51 -6.81 1.45
CA ALA A 354 7.09 -5.40 1.55
C ALA A 354 7.54 -4.55 0.35
N ILE A 355 8.63 -4.90 -0.34
CA ILE A 355 9.05 -4.25 -1.59
C ILE A 355 7.95 -4.37 -2.66
N GLY A 356 7.16 -5.46 -2.63
CA GLY A 356 6.03 -5.67 -3.53
C GLY A 356 5.04 -4.52 -3.58
N TYR A 357 4.82 -3.82 -2.46
CA TYR A 357 3.92 -2.66 -2.43
C TYR A 357 4.41 -1.48 -3.29
N SER A 358 5.71 -1.35 -3.52
CA SER A 358 6.28 -0.34 -4.42
C SER A 358 6.21 -0.75 -5.89
N LEU A 359 5.96 -2.02 -6.20
CA LEU A 359 5.87 -2.50 -7.57
C LEU A 359 4.59 -2.04 -8.28
N GLY A 360 3.50 -1.80 -7.55
CA GLY A 360 2.26 -1.24 -8.13
C GLY A 360 2.49 0.14 -8.78
N PRO A 361 2.95 1.15 -8.03
CA PRO A 361 3.31 2.44 -8.61
C PRO A 361 4.38 2.35 -9.71
N LEU A 362 5.39 1.46 -9.57
CA LEU A 362 6.39 1.24 -10.60
C LEU A 362 5.80 0.61 -11.87
N GLY A 363 4.87 -0.34 -11.72
CA GLY A 363 4.10 -0.91 -12.83
C GLY A 363 3.24 0.14 -13.54
N GLY A 364 2.87 1.22 -12.84
CA GLY A 364 2.20 2.38 -13.42
C GLY A 364 3.03 3.05 -14.53
N LEU A 365 4.37 3.04 -14.42
CA LEU A 365 5.25 3.52 -15.49
C LEU A 365 5.13 2.65 -16.76
N PHE A 366 5.08 1.33 -16.58
CA PHE A 366 4.88 0.40 -17.69
C PHE A 366 3.49 0.57 -18.32
N LEU A 367 2.44 0.60 -17.54
CA LEU A 367 1.08 0.79 -18.04
C LEU A 367 0.86 2.19 -18.63
N GLY A 368 1.42 3.24 -18.04
CA GLY A 368 1.36 4.61 -18.55
C GLY A 368 2.03 4.73 -19.91
N GLY A 369 3.20 4.09 -20.07
CA GLY A 369 3.91 4.02 -21.35
C GLY A 369 3.15 3.29 -22.44
N LEU A 370 2.41 2.24 -22.10
CA LEU A 370 1.54 1.52 -23.05
C LEU A 370 0.23 2.27 -23.30
N ALA A 371 -0.29 2.98 -22.30
CA ALA A 371 -1.56 3.69 -22.42
C ALA A 371 -1.48 4.91 -23.35
N GLU A 372 -0.31 5.53 -23.46
CA GLU A 372 -0.10 6.70 -24.33
C GLU A 372 -0.35 6.38 -25.82
N PRO A 373 0.31 5.32 -26.43
CA PRO A 373 0.09 4.98 -27.83
C PRO A 373 -1.12 4.09 -28.09
N PHE A 374 -1.52 3.21 -27.15
CA PHE A 374 -2.52 2.17 -27.39
C PHE A 374 -3.85 2.43 -26.69
N GLY A 375 -3.89 3.43 -25.81
CA GLY A 375 -5.03 3.71 -24.95
C GLY A 375 -5.06 2.87 -23.66
N PRO A 376 -5.75 3.38 -22.60
CA PRO A 376 -5.69 2.81 -21.27
C PRO A 376 -6.30 1.41 -21.16
N ALA A 377 -7.37 1.10 -21.93
CA ALA A 377 -8.01 -0.21 -21.91
C ALA A 377 -7.08 -1.31 -22.45
N ILE A 378 -6.38 -1.04 -23.55
CA ILE A 378 -5.42 -1.99 -24.15
C ILE A 378 -4.21 -2.17 -23.22
N ALA A 379 -3.68 -1.09 -22.64
CA ALA A 379 -2.58 -1.16 -21.68
C ALA A 379 -2.91 -2.07 -20.49
N VAL A 380 -4.07 -1.88 -19.87
CA VAL A 380 -4.56 -2.73 -18.76
C VAL A 380 -4.76 -4.17 -19.23
N SER A 381 -5.31 -4.38 -20.43
CA SER A 381 -5.49 -5.73 -20.98
C SER A 381 -4.16 -6.46 -21.17
N LEU A 382 -3.12 -5.78 -21.68
CA LEU A 382 -1.78 -6.34 -21.83
C LEU A 382 -1.15 -6.68 -20.47
N GLY A 383 -1.26 -5.79 -19.49
CA GLY A 383 -0.79 -6.04 -18.13
C GLY A 383 -1.49 -7.25 -17.50
N CYS A 384 -2.82 -7.30 -17.54
CA CYS A 384 -3.60 -8.43 -17.00
C CYS A 384 -3.26 -9.74 -17.72
N SER A 385 -3.10 -9.72 -19.04
CA SER A 385 -2.69 -10.89 -19.82
C SER A 385 -1.30 -11.39 -19.43
N ALA A 386 -0.34 -10.49 -19.24
CA ALA A 386 0.98 -10.85 -18.72
C ALA A 386 0.90 -11.49 -17.33
N PHE A 387 0.07 -10.96 -16.45
CA PHE A 387 -0.15 -11.56 -15.12
C PHE A 387 -0.82 -12.94 -15.21
N ILE A 388 -1.82 -13.14 -16.07
CA ILE A 388 -2.45 -14.44 -16.30
C ILE A 388 -1.41 -15.46 -16.81
N LEU A 389 -0.52 -15.07 -17.70
CA LEU A 389 0.58 -15.92 -18.18
C LEU A 389 1.53 -16.33 -17.04
N VAL A 390 1.84 -15.40 -16.12
CA VAL A 390 2.67 -15.73 -14.94
C VAL A 390 1.94 -16.72 -14.03
N ILE A 391 0.65 -16.50 -13.75
CA ILE A 391 -0.17 -17.43 -12.96
C ILE A 391 -0.15 -18.81 -13.60
N TYR A 392 -0.40 -18.89 -14.90
CA TYR A 392 -0.41 -20.16 -15.65
C TYR A 392 0.95 -20.87 -15.58
N ALA A 393 2.04 -20.16 -15.87
CA ALA A 393 3.38 -20.72 -15.83
C ALA A 393 3.76 -21.27 -14.45
N ILE A 394 3.42 -20.54 -13.38
CA ILE A 394 3.65 -20.99 -12.00
C ILE A 394 2.74 -22.17 -11.64
N SER A 395 1.49 -22.14 -12.05
CA SER A 395 0.54 -23.23 -11.80
C SER A 395 0.97 -24.56 -12.41
N VAL A 396 1.53 -24.52 -13.63
CA VAL A 396 2.02 -25.71 -14.32
C VAL A 396 3.33 -26.24 -13.73
N ARG A 397 4.25 -25.32 -13.35
CA ARG A 397 5.57 -25.71 -12.81
C ARG A 397 5.53 -26.12 -11.35
N HIS A 398 4.59 -25.59 -10.58
CA HIS A 398 4.49 -25.80 -9.13
C HIS A 398 3.08 -26.24 -8.70
N PRO A 399 2.55 -27.40 -9.20
CA PRO A 399 1.21 -27.86 -8.89
C PRO A 399 1.00 -28.13 -7.40
N VAL A 400 2.06 -28.35 -6.66
CA VAL A 400 2.04 -28.56 -5.22
C VAL A 400 1.47 -27.34 -4.48
N LEU A 401 1.74 -26.11 -4.95
CA LEU A 401 1.21 -24.88 -4.34
C LEU A 401 -0.31 -24.78 -4.49
N ILE A 402 -0.86 -25.18 -5.62
CA ILE A 402 -2.29 -25.13 -5.88
C ILE A 402 -3.02 -26.17 -5.02
N ASN A 403 -2.42 -27.34 -4.87
CA ASN A 403 -3.01 -28.46 -4.14
C ASN A 403 -2.71 -28.40 -2.62
N SER A 404 -1.93 -27.42 -2.15
CA SER A 404 -1.61 -27.26 -0.73
C SER A 404 -2.83 -26.79 0.07
N GLY A 405 -3.19 -27.55 1.11
CA GLY A 405 -4.13 -27.11 2.14
C GLY A 405 -3.38 -26.48 3.32
N GLY A 406 -4.08 -25.66 4.12
CA GLY A 406 -3.50 -24.93 5.25
C GLY A 406 -2.72 -25.77 6.29
N HIS A 407 -2.90 -27.07 6.30
CA HIS A 407 -2.18 -28.01 7.18
C HIS A 407 -1.00 -28.74 6.53
N HIS A 408 -0.83 -28.70 5.22
CA HIS A 408 0.19 -29.49 4.50
C HIS A 408 1.40 -28.71 3.98
N VAL A 409 1.47 -27.41 4.20
CA VAL A 409 2.61 -26.59 3.76
C VAL A 409 3.85 -26.77 4.65
N ALA A 410 3.67 -27.13 5.92
CA ALA A 410 4.75 -27.29 6.87
C ALA A 410 5.72 -28.49 6.66
N PRO A 411 5.35 -29.63 6.02
CA PRO A 411 6.26 -30.76 5.86
C PRO A 411 7.12 -30.75 4.59
N LEU A 412 6.88 -29.84 3.63
CA LEU A 412 7.52 -29.91 2.31
C LEU A 412 9.01 -29.53 2.32
N GLU A 413 9.46 -28.77 3.32
CA GLU A 413 10.88 -28.36 3.45
C GLU A 413 11.78 -29.39 4.18
N ARG A 414 11.21 -30.42 4.82
CA ARG A 414 11.99 -31.48 5.46
C ARG A 414 12.46 -32.59 4.50
N ARG A 415 12.12 -32.49 3.21
CA ARG A 415 12.45 -33.49 2.17
C ARG A 415 13.42 -32.97 1.09
N ALA A 416 13.93 -31.76 1.24
CA ALA A 416 15.06 -31.20 0.48
C ALA A 416 16.25 -31.01 1.44
#